data_d5a26bc1d13c95bff9c4f3ac50cdd2ea
#
_entry.id   d5a26bc1d13c95bff9c4f3ac50cdd2ea
#
_cell.length_a   1.000
_cell.length_b   1.000
_cell.length_c   1.000
_cell.angle_alpha   90.00
_cell.angle_beta   90.00
_cell.angle_gamma   90.00
#
_symmetry.space_group_name_H-M   'P 1'
#
loop_
_entity.id
_entity.type
_entity.pdbx_description
1 polymer ?
#
loop_
_entity_poly.entity_id
_entity_poly.type
_entity_poly.pdbx_seq_one_letter_code
_entity_poly.pdbx_strand_id
1 'polypeptide(L)'
;MGNLPPGLHATGRVVFKGTDLLTETPVQRRRRWGRSICLLPQEPWLALDPTMRVLPQVAEIHRFVKEKDAAHSNALAKENLAGVSLAHAGALYPFQMSGGMGQRAAIAMAHAADSELLIADEPTKGLDTVLRDSVTARLKREVEAGRLLLTITHDVAVARALGGMIGVMLDGRMVEHAPAEKLLEAPEHAYTKALLAAEPAKWEPQASAASGEVVLAGRGLAKRYDRRSLFSDLDISVAAGEIVSIFGPSGCGKTTVGSILLGLSPPDAGVVERRAGMSPLRFQKLYQDPPAAFAPHQTIRKGLTDLVRLHAKEWTAVERLLDRLRLPETLLDRLPSQVSGGELQRFALLRALLLDPAFLFADEATSRLDPVSQKEVITFLQEIVRETGLAVLFVTHDRDIAENISARAINLDNKGPHETAH
;
A
#
# COMPACT_ATOMS: atom_id res chain seq x y z
N MET A 1 -6.80 16.96 -16.48
CA MET A 1 -7.66 18.05 -16.95
C MET A 1 -7.40 19.36 -16.21
N GLY A 2 -6.58 19.36 -15.21
CA GLY A 2 -5.92 20.53 -14.68
C GLY A 2 -4.73 20.93 -15.55
N ASN A 3 -3.82 21.68 -15.00
CA ASN A 3 -2.58 22.00 -15.66
C ASN A 3 -1.71 20.75 -15.77
N LEU A 4 -1.43 20.32 -16.99
CA LEU A 4 -0.40 19.31 -17.19
C LEU A 4 0.94 19.86 -16.70
N PRO A 5 1.79 19.05 -16.07
CA PRO A 5 3.15 19.47 -15.76
C PRO A 5 3.87 20.02 -16.99
N PRO A 6 4.82 20.96 -16.81
CA PRO A 6 5.59 21.49 -17.92
C PRO A 6 6.23 20.37 -18.75
N GLY A 7 6.11 20.43 -20.06
CA GLY A 7 6.64 19.42 -20.98
C GLY A 7 5.72 18.25 -21.30
N LEU A 8 4.56 18.14 -20.65
CA LEU A 8 3.54 17.16 -21.02
C LEU A 8 2.48 17.78 -21.92
N HIS A 9 2.11 17.06 -22.97
CA HIS A 9 1.06 17.46 -23.92
C HIS A 9 0.03 16.34 -24.01
N ALA A 10 -1.25 16.72 -24.02
CA ALA A 10 -2.36 15.79 -24.26
C ALA A 10 -2.92 16.01 -25.66
N THR A 11 -3.08 14.92 -26.41
CA THR A 11 -3.74 14.92 -27.73
C THR A 11 -4.87 13.90 -27.74
N GLY A 12 -5.82 14.06 -28.65
CA GLY A 12 -6.99 13.18 -28.75
C GLY A 12 -8.27 13.90 -28.37
N ARG A 13 -9.28 13.13 -27.92
CA ARG A 13 -10.60 13.66 -27.54
C ARG A 13 -11.05 13.01 -26.23
N VAL A 14 -11.60 13.84 -25.34
CA VAL A 14 -12.26 13.38 -24.09
C VAL A 14 -13.68 13.93 -24.13
N VAL A 15 -14.64 13.09 -24.52
CA VAL A 15 -16.04 13.52 -24.69
C VAL A 15 -16.85 13.19 -23.46
N PHE A 16 -17.48 14.21 -22.87
CA PHE A 16 -18.43 14.07 -21.77
C PHE A 16 -19.73 14.82 -22.14
N LYS A 17 -20.86 14.10 -22.22
CA LYS A 17 -22.16 14.67 -22.63
C LYS A 17 -22.09 15.44 -23.96
N GLY A 18 -21.42 14.86 -24.93
CA GLY A 18 -21.30 15.46 -26.27
C GLY A 18 -20.28 16.60 -26.38
N THR A 19 -19.67 17.04 -25.29
CA THR A 19 -18.66 18.10 -25.27
C THR A 19 -17.26 17.52 -25.15
N ASP A 20 -16.33 17.94 -26.02
CA ASP A 20 -14.93 17.58 -25.91
C ASP A 20 -14.27 18.45 -24.82
N LEU A 21 -13.91 17.83 -23.72
CA LEU A 21 -13.33 18.51 -22.54
C LEU A 21 -11.93 19.10 -22.81
N LEU A 22 -11.22 18.62 -23.84
CA LEU A 22 -9.89 19.17 -24.19
C LEU A 22 -9.99 20.52 -24.86
N THR A 23 -11.12 20.82 -25.51
CA THR A 23 -11.37 22.11 -26.17
C THR A 23 -11.92 23.17 -25.22
N GLU A 24 -12.32 22.79 -24.01
CA GLU A 24 -12.87 23.74 -23.02
C GLU A 24 -11.81 24.69 -22.45
N THR A 25 -12.21 25.93 -22.21
CA THR A 25 -11.40 26.88 -21.46
C THR A 25 -11.22 26.46 -19.99
N PRO A 26 -10.17 26.94 -19.31
CA PRO A 26 -9.99 26.65 -17.87
C PRO A 26 -11.20 27.04 -17.01
N VAL A 27 -11.91 28.12 -17.39
CA VAL A 27 -13.12 28.57 -16.66
C VAL A 27 -14.28 27.59 -16.85
N GLN A 28 -14.50 27.11 -18.08
CA GLN A 28 -15.55 26.12 -18.34
C GLN A 28 -15.26 24.81 -17.62
N ARG A 29 -14.03 24.31 -17.67
CA ARG A 29 -13.61 23.11 -16.92
C ARG A 29 -13.80 23.26 -15.43
N ARG A 30 -13.45 24.42 -14.86
CA ARG A 30 -13.61 24.69 -13.41
C ARG A 30 -15.06 24.61 -12.96
N ARG A 31 -16.03 25.01 -13.81
CA ARG A 31 -17.47 24.91 -13.51
C ARG A 31 -17.99 23.48 -13.43
N ARG A 32 -17.28 22.51 -14.01
CA ARG A 32 -17.67 21.09 -13.97
C ARG A 32 -17.23 20.40 -12.68
N TRP A 33 -16.14 20.86 -12.07
CA TRP A 33 -15.62 20.24 -10.87
C TRP A 33 -16.59 20.33 -9.70
N GLY A 34 -16.83 19.19 -9.06
CA GLY A 34 -17.80 19.04 -7.98
C GLY A 34 -19.26 19.05 -8.42
N ARG A 35 -19.59 19.56 -9.62
CA ARG A 35 -20.98 19.60 -10.14
C ARG A 35 -21.27 18.40 -11.05
N SER A 36 -20.51 18.23 -12.09
CA SER A 36 -20.68 17.15 -13.07
C SER A 36 -19.60 16.08 -12.98
N ILE A 37 -18.39 16.44 -12.56
CA ILE A 37 -17.24 15.56 -12.45
C ILE A 37 -16.60 15.76 -11.09
N CYS A 38 -16.37 14.68 -10.36
CA CYS A 38 -15.62 14.66 -9.10
C CYS A 38 -14.41 13.74 -9.23
N LEU A 39 -13.32 14.09 -8.54
CA LEU A 39 -12.10 13.28 -8.47
C LEU A 39 -11.84 12.87 -7.02
N LEU A 40 -11.67 11.58 -6.80
CA LEU A 40 -11.07 11.01 -5.60
C LEU A 40 -9.61 10.64 -5.96
N PRO A 41 -8.62 11.44 -5.55
CA PRO A 41 -7.23 11.25 -5.96
C PRO A 41 -6.57 10.08 -5.21
N GLN A 42 -5.44 9.60 -5.71
CA GLN A 42 -4.68 8.47 -5.18
C GLN A 42 -4.27 8.62 -3.70
N GLU A 43 -3.97 9.84 -3.28
CA GLU A 43 -3.66 10.19 -1.90
C GLU A 43 -4.70 11.17 -1.35
N PRO A 44 -5.91 10.69 -1.03
CA PRO A 44 -7.04 11.56 -0.72
C PRO A 44 -6.81 12.49 0.47
N TRP A 45 -5.96 12.07 1.42
CA TRP A 45 -5.60 12.92 2.56
C TRP A 45 -4.83 14.19 2.16
N LEU A 46 -4.15 14.20 1.00
CA LEU A 46 -3.52 15.39 0.45
C LEU A 46 -4.54 16.39 -0.15
N ALA A 47 -5.75 15.92 -0.44
CA ALA A 47 -6.84 16.80 -0.89
C ALA A 47 -7.54 17.52 0.25
N LEU A 48 -7.26 17.15 1.50
CA LEU A 48 -7.80 17.80 2.69
C LEU A 48 -6.94 19.03 3.05
N ASP A 49 -7.59 20.14 3.35
CA ASP A 49 -6.89 21.32 3.87
C ASP A 49 -6.39 21.05 5.30
N PRO A 50 -5.06 21.02 5.53
CA PRO A 50 -4.49 20.71 6.85
C PRO A 50 -4.81 21.76 7.91
N THR A 51 -5.24 22.95 7.52
CA THR A 51 -5.55 24.07 8.42
C THR A 51 -7.03 24.15 8.80
N MET A 52 -7.88 23.33 8.16
CA MET A 52 -9.32 23.26 8.42
C MET A 52 -9.73 21.96 9.08
N ARG A 53 -10.73 22.00 9.96
CA ARG A 53 -11.36 20.81 10.49
C ARG A 53 -12.16 20.08 9.41
N VAL A 54 -12.34 18.79 9.55
CA VAL A 54 -12.95 17.93 8.53
C VAL A 54 -14.42 18.27 8.24
N LEU A 55 -15.23 18.52 9.27
CA LEU A 55 -16.65 18.85 9.08
C LEU A 55 -16.88 20.09 8.23
N PRO A 56 -16.21 21.24 8.48
CA PRO A 56 -16.29 22.41 7.60
C PRO A 56 -15.94 22.11 6.14
N GLN A 57 -14.91 21.29 5.88
CA GLN A 57 -14.50 20.95 4.51
C GLN A 57 -15.59 20.18 3.75
N VAL A 58 -16.25 19.23 4.41
CA VAL A 58 -17.40 18.51 3.82
C VAL A 58 -18.59 19.45 3.63
N ALA A 59 -18.83 20.36 4.59
CA ALA A 59 -19.94 21.32 4.52
C ALA A 59 -19.76 22.33 3.38
N GLU A 60 -18.53 22.72 3.04
CA GLU A 60 -18.24 23.62 1.91
C GLU A 60 -18.77 23.09 0.58
N ILE A 61 -18.75 21.78 0.38
CA ILE A 61 -19.27 21.16 -0.84
C ILE A 61 -20.78 21.42 -0.95
N HIS A 62 -21.52 21.20 0.13
CA HIS A 62 -22.95 21.50 0.14
C HIS A 62 -23.24 22.98 -0.01
N ARG A 63 -22.41 23.85 0.60
CA ARG A 63 -22.58 25.29 0.56
C ARG A 63 -22.26 25.91 -0.79
N PHE A 64 -21.12 25.58 -1.39
CA PHE A 64 -20.59 26.25 -2.57
C PHE A 64 -20.83 25.50 -3.87
N VAL A 65 -20.94 24.16 -3.84
CA VAL A 65 -21.23 23.35 -5.03
C VAL A 65 -22.73 23.12 -5.19
N LYS A 66 -23.41 22.80 -4.09
CA LYS A 66 -24.86 22.53 -4.06
C LYS A 66 -25.70 23.75 -3.66
N GLU A 67 -25.08 24.89 -3.35
CA GLU A 67 -25.72 26.18 -3.06
C GLU A 67 -26.75 26.11 -1.90
N LYS A 68 -26.48 25.27 -0.89
CA LYS A 68 -27.30 25.15 0.32
C LYS A 68 -26.93 26.23 1.36
N ASP A 69 -27.85 26.59 2.23
CA ASP A 69 -27.55 27.44 3.36
C ASP A 69 -26.59 26.76 4.38
N ALA A 70 -26.04 27.54 5.29
CA ALA A 70 -25.03 27.05 6.22
C ALA A 70 -25.54 25.98 7.21
N ALA A 71 -26.79 26.10 7.65
CA ALA A 71 -27.39 25.15 8.60
C ALA A 71 -27.61 23.79 7.95
N HIS A 72 -28.22 23.76 6.76
CA HIS A 72 -28.39 22.57 5.95
C HIS A 72 -27.04 21.94 5.56
N SER A 73 -26.06 22.75 5.12
CA SER A 73 -24.73 22.27 4.76
C SER A 73 -24.05 21.52 5.91
N ASN A 74 -24.12 22.05 7.13
CA ASN A 74 -23.56 21.38 8.29
C ASN A 74 -24.30 20.07 8.67
N ALA A 75 -25.63 20.06 8.55
CA ALA A 75 -26.41 18.85 8.82
C ALA A 75 -26.03 17.72 7.84
N LEU A 76 -26.06 18.01 6.54
CA LEU A 76 -25.68 17.06 5.49
C LEU A 76 -24.24 16.58 5.61
N ALA A 77 -23.30 17.47 5.97
CA ALA A 77 -21.92 17.10 6.19
C ALA A 77 -21.75 16.11 7.36
N LYS A 78 -22.51 16.25 8.44
CA LYS A 78 -22.54 15.28 9.54
C LYS A 78 -23.06 13.92 9.08
N GLU A 79 -24.12 13.90 8.27
CA GLU A 79 -24.66 12.67 7.69
C GLU A 79 -23.64 11.99 6.76
N ASN A 80 -22.96 12.72 5.90
CA ASN A 80 -21.92 12.20 5.03
C ASN A 80 -20.76 11.56 5.83
N LEU A 81 -20.31 12.24 6.90
CA LEU A 81 -19.26 11.70 7.78
C LEU A 81 -19.76 10.46 8.55
N ALA A 82 -20.99 10.46 9.02
CA ALA A 82 -21.59 9.29 9.67
C ALA A 82 -21.66 8.10 8.71
N GLY A 83 -22.03 8.33 7.45
CA GLY A 83 -22.10 7.33 6.40
C GLY A 83 -20.77 6.65 6.05
N VAL A 84 -19.63 7.19 6.48
CA VAL A 84 -18.29 6.60 6.36
C VAL A 84 -17.68 6.27 7.73
N SER A 85 -18.50 6.14 8.77
CA SER A 85 -18.09 5.84 10.16
C SER A 85 -17.11 6.87 10.75
N LEU A 86 -17.28 8.14 10.41
CA LEU A 86 -16.48 9.28 10.90
C LEU A 86 -17.31 10.33 11.64
N ALA A 87 -18.47 9.97 12.19
CA ALA A 87 -19.33 10.90 12.94
C ALA A 87 -18.58 11.64 14.06
N HIS A 88 -17.60 10.98 14.70
CA HIS A 88 -16.77 11.52 15.77
C HIS A 88 -15.61 12.41 15.29
N ALA A 89 -15.27 12.35 14.00
CA ALA A 89 -14.05 12.94 13.45
C ALA A 89 -14.25 14.37 12.90
N GLY A 90 -15.47 14.88 12.89
CA GLY A 90 -15.75 16.19 12.29
C GLY A 90 -15.00 17.38 12.91
N ALA A 91 -14.63 17.27 14.18
CA ALA A 91 -13.86 18.29 14.90
C ALA A 91 -12.33 18.14 14.74
N LEU A 92 -11.85 17.05 14.15
CA LEU A 92 -10.44 16.78 13.96
C LEU A 92 -9.89 17.57 12.76
N TYR A 93 -8.59 17.86 12.83
CA TYR A 93 -7.81 18.31 11.69
C TYR A 93 -7.24 17.09 10.94
N PRO A 94 -6.91 17.20 9.63
CA PRO A 94 -6.37 16.09 8.86
C PRO A 94 -5.15 15.42 9.49
N PHE A 95 -4.22 16.18 10.08
CA PHE A 95 -3.02 15.64 10.74
C PHE A 95 -3.31 14.81 12.02
N GLN A 96 -4.52 14.92 12.57
CA GLN A 96 -4.97 14.14 13.74
C GLN A 96 -5.63 12.81 13.33
N MET A 97 -5.79 12.57 12.01
CA MET A 97 -6.48 11.42 11.47
C MET A 97 -5.47 10.36 11.03
N SER A 98 -5.85 9.09 11.13
CA SER A 98 -5.12 8.03 10.45
C SER A 98 -5.32 8.13 8.92
N GLY A 99 -4.41 7.54 8.13
CA GLY A 99 -4.55 7.51 6.68
C GLY A 99 -5.91 6.99 6.20
N GLY A 100 -6.40 5.89 6.79
CA GLY A 100 -7.74 5.36 6.48
C GLY A 100 -8.90 6.27 6.91
N MET A 101 -8.75 7.09 7.96
CA MET A 101 -9.75 8.12 8.31
C MET A 101 -9.74 9.24 7.27
N GLY A 102 -8.56 9.71 6.86
CA GLY A 102 -8.41 10.74 5.82
C GLY A 102 -9.03 10.30 4.50
N GLN A 103 -8.80 9.05 4.11
CA GLN A 103 -9.38 8.47 2.90
C GLN A 103 -10.91 8.41 2.97
N ARG A 104 -11.47 7.95 4.07
CA ARG A 104 -12.93 7.94 4.26
C ARG A 104 -13.54 9.33 4.27
N ALA A 105 -12.84 10.34 4.82
CA ALA A 105 -13.28 11.74 4.77
C ALA A 105 -13.31 12.26 3.32
N ALA A 106 -12.30 11.98 2.52
CA ALA A 106 -12.28 12.34 1.10
C ALA A 106 -13.38 11.63 0.29
N ILE A 107 -13.69 10.37 0.61
CA ILE A 107 -14.84 9.65 0.03
C ILE A 107 -16.15 10.32 0.43
N ALA A 108 -16.31 10.76 1.69
CA ALA A 108 -17.48 11.50 2.12
C ALA A 108 -17.64 12.82 1.35
N MET A 109 -16.55 13.52 1.07
CA MET A 109 -16.53 14.74 0.24
C MET A 109 -16.91 14.45 -1.20
N ALA A 110 -16.36 13.42 -1.82
CA ALA A 110 -16.70 13.01 -3.18
C ALA A 110 -18.17 12.61 -3.32
N HIS A 111 -18.71 11.95 -2.29
CA HIS A 111 -20.13 11.61 -2.21
C HIS A 111 -21.01 12.85 -2.03
N ALA A 112 -20.61 13.80 -1.16
CA ALA A 112 -21.34 15.06 -0.93
C ALA A 112 -21.48 15.90 -2.21
N ALA A 113 -20.48 15.81 -3.11
CA ALA A 113 -20.53 16.50 -4.41
C ALA A 113 -21.68 16.00 -5.29
N ASP A 114 -22.08 14.72 -5.15
CA ASP A 114 -23.20 14.13 -5.88
C ASP A 114 -23.10 14.38 -7.40
N SER A 115 -21.88 14.23 -7.94
CA SER A 115 -21.57 14.48 -9.33
C SER A 115 -21.98 13.29 -10.20
N GLU A 116 -22.23 13.53 -11.49
CA GLU A 116 -22.64 12.50 -12.42
C GLU A 116 -21.52 11.49 -12.75
N LEU A 117 -20.26 11.98 -12.80
CA LEU A 117 -19.07 11.16 -13.02
C LEU A 117 -18.15 11.28 -11.81
N LEU A 118 -17.88 10.15 -11.17
CA LEU A 118 -16.84 10.01 -10.17
C LEU A 118 -15.61 9.36 -10.83
N ILE A 119 -14.48 10.04 -10.78
CA ILE A 119 -13.17 9.47 -11.13
C ILE A 119 -12.48 9.09 -9.83
N ALA A 120 -12.11 7.83 -9.66
CA ALA A 120 -11.45 7.33 -8.46
C ALA A 120 -10.09 6.71 -8.83
N ASP A 121 -9.02 7.35 -8.37
CA ASP A 121 -7.66 6.91 -8.64
C ASP A 121 -7.12 6.19 -7.40
N GLU A 122 -6.94 4.85 -7.53
CA GLU A 122 -6.48 3.95 -6.47
C GLU A 122 -7.26 4.13 -5.13
N PRO A 123 -8.61 4.08 -5.15
CA PRO A 123 -9.43 4.47 -3.99
C PRO A 123 -9.27 3.57 -2.77
N THR A 124 -8.67 2.40 -2.93
CA THR A 124 -8.50 1.39 -1.88
C THR A 124 -7.04 1.15 -1.49
N LYS A 125 -6.11 1.89 -2.08
CA LYS A 125 -4.68 1.72 -1.84
C LYS A 125 -4.30 1.95 -0.37
N GLY A 126 -3.57 1.00 0.20
CA GLY A 126 -3.10 1.07 1.60
C GLY A 126 -4.18 0.85 2.65
N LEU A 127 -5.38 0.42 2.26
CA LEU A 127 -6.42 -0.03 3.18
C LEU A 127 -6.26 -1.51 3.50
N ASP A 128 -6.61 -1.88 4.73
CA ASP A 128 -6.82 -3.27 5.06
C ASP A 128 -8.06 -3.85 4.35
N THR A 129 -8.18 -5.16 4.29
CA THR A 129 -9.21 -5.87 3.53
C THR A 129 -10.63 -5.41 3.90
N VAL A 130 -10.91 -5.19 5.19
CA VAL A 130 -12.25 -4.78 5.67
C VAL A 130 -12.62 -3.38 5.17
N LEU A 131 -11.66 -2.44 5.25
CA LEU A 131 -11.87 -1.08 4.77
C LEU A 131 -11.94 -1.04 3.24
N ARG A 132 -11.10 -1.80 2.53
CA ARG A 132 -11.12 -1.96 1.08
C ARG A 132 -12.52 -2.40 0.61
N ASP A 133 -13.06 -3.46 1.21
CA ASP A 133 -14.36 -4.01 0.83
C ASP A 133 -15.50 -3.03 1.13
N SER A 134 -15.42 -2.30 2.24
CA SER A 134 -16.37 -1.24 2.59
C SER A 134 -16.37 -0.09 1.57
N VAL A 135 -15.18 0.37 1.15
CA VAL A 135 -15.03 1.41 0.12
C VAL A 135 -15.55 0.92 -1.22
N THR A 136 -15.19 -0.30 -1.62
CA THR A 136 -15.63 -0.92 -2.88
C THR A 136 -17.16 -1.04 -2.93
N ALA A 137 -17.77 -1.53 -1.84
CA ALA A 137 -19.23 -1.62 -1.74
C ALA A 137 -19.91 -0.24 -1.83
N ARG A 138 -19.26 0.81 -1.33
CA ARG A 138 -19.80 2.16 -1.46
C ARG A 138 -19.71 2.66 -2.90
N LEU A 139 -18.56 2.49 -3.57
CA LEU A 139 -18.41 2.86 -4.98
C LEU A 139 -19.41 2.11 -5.86
N LYS A 140 -19.68 0.84 -5.57
CA LYS A 140 -20.69 0.04 -6.28
C LYS A 140 -22.09 0.64 -6.12
N ARG A 141 -22.45 1.08 -4.91
CA ARG A 141 -23.73 1.76 -4.68
C ARG A 141 -23.88 3.06 -5.46
N GLU A 142 -22.80 3.79 -5.71
CA GLU A 142 -22.85 4.99 -6.57
C GLU A 142 -23.24 4.61 -8.02
N VAL A 143 -22.68 3.50 -8.52
CA VAL A 143 -23.02 2.99 -9.86
C VAL A 143 -24.48 2.48 -9.92
N GLU A 144 -24.91 1.76 -8.89
CA GLU A 144 -26.30 1.28 -8.78
C GLU A 144 -27.31 2.43 -8.67
N ALA A 145 -26.90 3.57 -8.13
CA ALA A 145 -27.68 4.81 -8.10
C ALA A 145 -27.70 5.57 -9.46
N GLY A 146 -27.09 5.00 -10.50
CA GLY A 146 -27.09 5.57 -11.86
C GLY A 146 -25.96 6.53 -12.15
N ARG A 147 -24.93 6.62 -11.31
CA ARG A 147 -23.74 7.46 -11.55
C ARG A 147 -22.72 6.72 -12.39
N LEU A 148 -21.92 7.49 -13.12
CA LEU A 148 -20.78 6.97 -13.85
C LEU A 148 -19.56 6.89 -12.91
N LEU A 149 -18.88 5.75 -12.91
CA LEU A 149 -17.63 5.53 -12.19
C LEU A 149 -16.52 5.19 -13.19
N LEU A 150 -15.46 5.97 -13.17
CA LEU A 150 -14.18 5.63 -13.79
C LEU A 150 -13.18 5.39 -12.65
N THR A 151 -12.79 4.15 -12.42
CA THR A 151 -11.78 3.84 -11.41
C THR A 151 -10.49 3.34 -12.03
N ILE A 152 -9.38 3.76 -11.47
CA ILE A 152 -8.05 3.25 -11.77
C ILE A 152 -7.64 2.43 -10.55
N THR A 153 -7.25 1.19 -10.76
CA THR A 153 -6.80 0.31 -9.68
C THR A 153 -5.90 -0.81 -10.22
N HIS A 154 -4.98 -1.26 -9.40
CA HIS A 154 -4.23 -2.49 -9.65
C HIS A 154 -4.82 -3.69 -8.87
N ASP A 155 -5.83 -3.47 -8.02
CA ASP A 155 -6.49 -4.51 -7.25
C ASP A 155 -7.58 -5.21 -8.10
N VAL A 156 -7.30 -6.44 -8.49
CA VAL A 156 -8.22 -7.27 -9.30
C VAL A 156 -9.50 -7.58 -8.53
N ALA A 157 -9.44 -7.72 -7.20
CA ALA A 157 -10.63 -7.98 -6.40
C ALA A 157 -11.59 -6.78 -6.42
N VAL A 158 -11.07 -5.56 -6.39
CA VAL A 158 -11.85 -4.32 -6.54
C VAL A 158 -12.47 -4.25 -7.94
N ALA A 159 -11.66 -4.50 -9.00
CA ALA A 159 -12.16 -4.49 -10.38
C ALA A 159 -13.26 -5.53 -10.59
N ARG A 160 -13.11 -6.72 -10.03
CA ARG A 160 -14.11 -7.80 -10.04
C ARG A 160 -15.41 -7.40 -9.35
N ALA A 161 -15.32 -6.80 -8.16
CA ALA A 161 -16.48 -6.41 -7.37
C ALA A 161 -17.28 -5.26 -8.00
N LEU A 162 -16.60 -4.34 -8.68
CA LEU A 162 -17.24 -3.21 -9.38
C LEU A 162 -17.86 -3.65 -10.71
N GLY A 163 -17.25 -4.59 -11.41
CA GLY A 163 -17.73 -5.05 -12.71
C GLY A 163 -17.59 -4.02 -13.83
N GLY A 164 -18.49 -4.08 -14.81
CA GLY A 164 -18.53 -3.16 -15.94
C GLY A 164 -17.48 -3.45 -17.01
N MET A 165 -16.89 -2.42 -17.61
CA MET A 165 -15.82 -2.55 -18.61
C MET A 165 -14.47 -2.41 -17.93
N ILE A 166 -13.55 -3.33 -18.20
CA ILE A 166 -12.17 -3.29 -17.71
C ILE A 166 -11.22 -3.03 -18.87
N GLY A 167 -10.33 -2.05 -18.68
CA GLY A 167 -9.19 -1.80 -19.55
C GLY A 167 -7.90 -2.11 -18.84
N VAL A 168 -7.07 -2.98 -19.38
CA VAL A 168 -5.73 -3.30 -18.86
C VAL A 168 -4.70 -2.45 -19.58
N MET A 169 -3.88 -1.76 -18.80
CA MET A 169 -2.81 -0.89 -19.33
C MET A 169 -1.43 -1.47 -18.99
N LEU A 170 -0.53 -1.42 -19.95
CA LEU A 170 0.88 -1.76 -19.81
C LEU A 170 1.72 -0.73 -20.55
N ASP A 171 2.73 -0.15 -19.91
CA ASP A 171 3.64 0.85 -20.50
C ASP A 171 2.91 2.00 -21.22
N GLY A 172 1.82 2.49 -20.60
CA GLY A 172 1.01 3.58 -21.13
C GLY A 172 0.09 3.22 -22.29
N ARG A 173 -0.03 1.93 -22.64
CA ARG A 173 -0.88 1.43 -23.72
C ARG A 173 -2.01 0.57 -23.18
N MET A 174 -3.20 0.71 -23.74
CA MET A 174 -4.31 -0.21 -23.51
C MET A 174 -4.00 -1.52 -24.26
N VAL A 175 -3.73 -2.60 -23.50
CA VAL A 175 -3.36 -3.91 -24.08
C VAL A 175 -4.55 -4.85 -24.19
N GLU A 176 -5.57 -4.66 -23.35
CA GLU A 176 -6.81 -5.43 -23.40
C GLU A 176 -7.98 -4.60 -22.88
N HIS A 177 -9.16 -4.73 -23.47
CA HIS A 177 -10.37 -4.02 -23.05
C HIS A 177 -11.60 -4.87 -23.34
N ALA A 178 -12.31 -5.28 -22.29
CA ALA A 178 -13.50 -6.14 -22.41
C ALA A 178 -14.43 -6.00 -21.19
N PRO A 179 -15.68 -6.51 -21.26
CA PRO A 179 -16.50 -6.69 -20.07
C PRO A 179 -15.79 -7.50 -19.00
N ALA A 180 -16.00 -7.13 -17.74
CA ALA A 180 -15.33 -7.74 -16.57
C ALA A 180 -15.44 -9.27 -16.59
N GLU A 181 -16.64 -9.82 -16.85
CA GLU A 181 -16.87 -11.26 -16.90
C GLU A 181 -15.92 -11.93 -17.91
N LYS A 182 -15.88 -11.42 -19.16
CA LYS A 182 -15.02 -11.99 -20.21
C LYS A 182 -13.53 -11.87 -19.84
N LEU A 183 -13.09 -10.67 -19.43
CA LEU A 183 -11.67 -10.40 -19.17
C LEU A 183 -11.12 -11.19 -17.98
N LEU A 184 -11.94 -11.36 -16.93
CA LEU A 184 -11.53 -12.05 -15.71
C LEU A 184 -11.57 -13.59 -15.84
N GLU A 185 -12.41 -14.13 -16.75
CA GLU A 185 -12.53 -15.57 -16.97
C GLU A 185 -11.63 -16.07 -18.10
N ALA A 186 -11.53 -15.30 -19.19
CA ALA A 186 -10.82 -15.68 -20.40
C ALA A 186 -9.94 -14.55 -20.95
N PRO A 187 -8.89 -14.13 -20.19
CA PRO A 187 -7.98 -13.09 -20.64
C PRO A 187 -7.22 -13.54 -21.89
N GLU A 188 -7.07 -12.64 -22.85
CA GLU A 188 -6.37 -12.93 -24.11
C GLU A 188 -4.88 -12.49 -24.03
N HIS A 189 -4.60 -11.31 -23.51
CA HIS A 189 -3.25 -10.74 -23.46
C HIS A 189 -2.37 -11.40 -22.39
N ALA A 190 -1.09 -11.63 -22.70
CA ALA A 190 -0.16 -12.28 -21.78
C ALA A 190 0.01 -11.56 -20.43
N TYR A 191 0.04 -10.22 -20.46
CA TYR A 191 0.13 -9.42 -19.22
C TYR A 191 -1.13 -9.53 -18.37
N THR A 192 -2.32 -9.55 -18.98
CA THR A 192 -3.58 -9.75 -18.24
C THR A 192 -3.60 -11.12 -17.54
N LYS A 193 -3.14 -12.17 -18.24
CA LYS A 193 -2.98 -13.51 -17.64
C LYS A 193 -2.04 -13.49 -16.45
N ALA A 194 -0.88 -12.81 -16.60
CA ALA A 194 0.10 -12.67 -15.51
C ALA A 194 -0.48 -11.89 -14.33
N LEU A 195 -1.22 -10.80 -14.59
CA LEU A 195 -1.87 -9.98 -13.56
C LEU A 195 -2.90 -10.80 -12.76
N LEU A 196 -3.76 -11.55 -13.43
CA LEU A 196 -4.76 -12.41 -12.79
C LEU A 196 -4.14 -13.62 -12.07
N ALA A 197 -3.01 -14.15 -12.56
CA ALA A 197 -2.26 -15.20 -11.89
C ALA A 197 -1.46 -14.69 -10.68
N ALA A 198 -1.27 -13.38 -10.59
CA ALA A 198 -0.59 -12.74 -9.48
C ALA A 198 -1.52 -12.42 -8.30
N GLU A 199 -2.83 -12.68 -8.40
CA GLU A 199 -3.77 -12.55 -7.26
C GLU A 199 -3.31 -13.45 -6.10
N PRO A 200 -3.07 -12.92 -4.88
CA PRO A 200 -2.57 -13.71 -3.75
C PRO A 200 -3.41 -14.94 -3.40
N ALA A 201 -4.73 -14.83 -3.50
CA ALA A 201 -5.67 -15.93 -3.25
C ALA A 201 -5.50 -17.14 -4.21
N LYS A 202 -4.76 -16.98 -5.30
CA LYS A 202 -4.46 -18.04 -6.27
C LYS A 202 -3.06 -18.65 -6.12
N TRP A 203 -2.29 -18.18 -5.15
CA TRP A 203 -0.96 -18.72 -4.94
C TRP A 203 -1.04 -20.09 -4.27
N GLU A 204 -0.19 -21.00 -4.69
CA GLU A 204 -0.03 -22.26 -3.98
C GLU A 204 0.69 -21.99 -2.65
N PRO A 205 0.15 -22.47 -1.52
CA PRO A 205 0.82 -22.34 -0.23
C PRO A 205 2.22 -22.97 -0.30
N GLN A 206 3.24 -22.18 -0.06
CA GLN A 206 4.61 -22.66 0.00
C GLN A 206 5.06 -22.68 1.46
N ALA A 207 4.81 -23.78 2.14
CA ALA A 207 5.30 -23.97 3.50
C ALA A 207 6.84 -23.93 3.50
N SER A 208 7.40 -22.84 4.02
CA SER A 208 8.81 -22.79 4.38
C SER A 208 8.95 -23.53 5.69
N ALA A 209 9.34 -24.81 5.64
CA ALA A 209 9.59 -25.59 6.85
C ALA A 209 10.79 -24.96 7.59
N ALA A 210 10.61 -24.63 8.85
CA ALA A 210 11.71 -24.24 9.74
C ALA A 210 12.77 -25.36 9.73
N SER A 211 13.95 -25.08 9.21
CA SER A 211 15.03 -26.06 9.07
C SER A 211 16.19 -25.83 10.03
N GLY A 212 16.13 -24.75 10.83
CA GLY A 212 17.24 -24.31 11.62
C GLY A 212 16.90 -23.88 13.06
N GLU A 213 17.95 -23.43 13.77
CA GLU A 213 17.82 -22.87 15.11
C GLU A 213 17.10 -21.53 15.09
N VAL A 214 16.45 -21.18 16.19
CA VAL A 214 15.82 -19.88 16.38
C VAL A 214 16.88 -18.76 16.29
N VAL A 215 16.68 -17.82 15.37
CA VAL A 215 17.53 -16.66 15.17
C VAL A 215 17.13 -15.51 16.07
N LEU A 216 15.83 -15.37 16.28
CA LEU A 216 15.25 -14.26 17.06
C LEU A 216 13.95 -14.71 17.72
N ALA A 217 13.77 -14.40 18.99
CA ALA A 217 12.52 -14.66 19.72
C ALA A 217 12.13 -13.47 20.61
N GLY A 218 10.85 -13.24 20.72
CA GLY A 218 10.24 -12.39 21.75
C GLY A 218 9.38 -13.25 22.66
N ARG A 219 9.49 -13.06 23.97
CA ARG A 219 8.75 -13.81 24.99
C ARG A 219 7.95 -12.86 25.87
N GLY A 220 6.64 -13.11 25.99
CA GLY A 220 5.73 -12.33 26.83
C GLY A 220 5.72 -10.85 26.49
N LEU A 221 5.90 -10.49 25.20
CA LEU A 221 6.02 -9.09 24.77
C LEU A 221 4.70 -8.35 25.01
N ALA A 222 4.80 -7.16 25.63
CA ALA A 222 3.69 -6.23 25.74
C ALA A 222 4.11 -4.83 25.32
N LYS A 223 3.15 -4.08 24.73
CA LYS A 223 3.34 -2.68 24.36
C LYS A 223 2.04 -1.88 24.45
N ARG A 224 2.15 -0.69 25.03
CA ARG A 224 1.08 0.31 25.12
C ARG A 224 1.56 1.65 24.60
N TYR A 225 0.64 2.39 24.04
CA TYR A 225 0.81 3.82 23.82
C TYR A 225 -0.33 4.57 24.49
N ASP A 226 0.00 5.46 25.41
CA ASP A 226 -0.93 6.15 26.28
C ASP A 226 -1.88 5.16 27.01
N ARG A 227 -3.19 5.20 26.70
CA ARG A 227 -4.21 4.35 27.27
C ARG A 227 -4.55 3.12 26.42
N ARG A 228 -3.96 2.98 25.22
CA ARG A 228 -4.25 1.90 24.29
C ARG A 228 -3.17 0.82 24.39
N SER A 229 -3.57 -0.39 24.81
CA SER A 229 -2.75 -1.58 24.65
C SER A 229 -2.74 -1.98 23.17
N LEU A 230 -1.57 -2.22 22.59
CA LEU A 230 -1.44 -2.78 21.25
C LEU A 230 -1.47 -4.30 21.28
N PHE A 231 -0.68 -4.87 22.18
CA PHE A 231 -0.63 -6.31 22.45
C PHE A 231 -0.09 -6.56 23.86
N SER A 232 -0.40 -7.73 24.40
CA SER A 232 0.08 -8.24 25.68
C SER A 232 0.35 -9.73 25.54
N ASP A 233 1.36 -10.21 26.26
CA ASP A 233 1.74 -11.62 26.31
C ASP A 233 1.96 -12.26 24.91
N LEU A 234 2.65 -11.50 24.04
CA LEU A 234 2.95 -11.97 22.69
C LEU A 234 4.25 -12.78 22.69
N ASP A 235 4.13 -14.04 22.34
CA ASP A 235 5.25 -14.91 22.01
C ASP A 235 5.43 -15.01 20.49
N ILE A 236 6.65 -14.79 20.02
CA ILE A 236 7.02 -14.91 18.62
C ILE A 236 8.45 -15.39 18.50
N SER A 237 8.70 -16.31 17.58
CA SER A 237 10.05 -16.76 17.26
C SER A 237 10.20 -16.92 15.76
N VAL A 238 11.40 -16.71 15.23
CA VAL A 238 11.72 -16.92 13.82
C VAL A 238 13.02 -17.72 13.74
N ALA A 239 12.95 -18.87 13.10
CA ALA A 239 14.08 -19.77 12.91
C ALA A 239 14.81 -19.50 11.57
N ALA A 240 16.03 -19.98 11.45
CA ALA A 240 16.77 -19.93 10.20
C ALA A 240 16.02 -20.69 9.09
N GLY A 241 15.89 -20.07 7.92
CA GLY A 241 15.15 -20.61 6.78
C GLY A 241 13.63 -20.55 6.92
N GLU A 242 13.12 -19.80 7.90
CA GLU A 242 11.69 -19.66 8.14
C GLU A 242 11.19 -18.26 7.73
N ILE A 243 9.99 -18.21 7.16
CA ILE A 243 9.19 -17.02 7.03
C ILE A 243 8.04 -17.11 8.03
N VAL A 244 7.95 -16.15 8.93
CA VAL A 244 6.81 -15.96 9.83
C VAL A 244 6.09 -14.69 9.41
N SER A 245 4.79 -14.75 9.20
CA SER A 245 3.99 -13.58 8.84
C SER A 245 3.22 -13.02 10.03
N ILE A 246 3.09 -11.70 10.07
CA ILE A 246 2.15 -10.99 10.95
C ILE A 246 1.17 -10.23 10.08
N PHE A 247 -0.12 -10.44 10.30
CA PHE A 247 -1.17 -9.70 9.63
C PHE A 247 -2.21 -9.18 10.64
N GLY A 248 -3.07 -8.28 10.21
CA GLY A 248 -4.10 -7.67 11.04
C GLY A 248 -4.42 -6.23 10.62
N PRO A 249 -5.41 -5.60 11.27
CA PRO A 249 -5.86 -4.25 10.94
C PRO A 249 -4.75 -3.20 11.05
N SER A 250 -4.95 -2.07 10.37
CA SER A 250 -4.04 -0.93 10.52
C SER A 250 -4.02 -0.42 11.96
N GLY A 251 -2.81 -0.15 12.50
CA GLY A 251 -2.61 0.35 13.84
C GLY A 251 -2.76 -0.68 14.97
N CYS A 252 -2.80 -2.00 14.67
CA CYS A 252 -2.79 -3.05 15.69
C CYS A 252 -1.40 -3.33 16.31
N GLY A 253 -0.33 -2.74 15.76
CA GLY A 253 1.02 -2.85 16.33
C GLY A 253 2.01 -3.71 15.54
N LYS A 254 1.71 -4.14 14.30
CA LYS A 254 2.59 -4.96 13.45
C LYS A 254 4.02 -4.41 13.35
N THR A 255 4.16 -3.16 12.92
CA THR A 255 5.45 -2.45 12.84
C THR A 255 6.14 -2.32 14.19
N THR A 256 5.35 -2.18 15.26
CA THR A 256 5.87 -2.07 16.64
C THR A 256 6.50 -3.38 17.10
N VAL A 257 5.89 -4.53 16.81
CA VAL A 257 6.48 -5.85 17.08
C VAL A 257 7.84 -5.98 16.42
N GLY A 258 7.95 -5.72 15.13
CA GLY A 258 9.22 -5.79 14.41
C GLY A 258 10.27 -4.80 14.93
N SER A 259 9.84 -3.59 15.32
CA SER A 259 10.74 -2.59 15.92
C SER A 259 11.26 -3.02 17.29
N ILE A 260 10.44 -3.67 18.11
CA ILE A 260 10.86 -4.25 19.39
C ILE A 260 11.86 -5.38 19.17
N LEU A 261 11.58 -6.30 18.25
CA LEU A 261 12.46 -7.42 17.93
C LEU A 261 13.81 -6.95 17.40
N LEU A 262 13.85 -5.89 16.60
CA LEU A 262 15.07 -5.26 16.14
C LEU A 262 15.80 -4.44 17.24
N GLY A 263 15.17 -4.21 18.40
CA GLY A 263 15.70 -3.36 19.46
C GLY A 263 15.67 -1.87 19.16
N LEU A 264 14.82 -1.46 18.20
CA LEU A 264 14.59 -0.05 17.84
C LEU A 264 13.62 0.63 18.81
N SER A 265 12.81 -0.16 19.54
CA SER A 265 11.90 0.31 20.57
C SER A 265 11.89 -0.70 21.72
N PRO A 266 11.93 -0.26 22.99
CA PRO A 266 11.81 -1.18 24.11
C PRO A 266 10.36 -1.70 24.25
N PRO A 267 10.18 -2.98 24.62
CA PRO A 267 8.89 -3.45 25.09
C PRO A 267 8.55 -2.88 26.47
N ASP A 268 7.28 -2.87 26.87
CA ASP A 268 6.86 -2.48 28.21
C ASP A 268 6.93 -3.70 29.18
N ALA A 269 6.83 -4.91 28.64
CA ALA A 269 7.09 -6.18 29.34
C ALA A 269 7.59 -7.23 28.34
N GLY A 270 8.16 -8.31 28.86
CA GLY A 270 8.76 -9.38 28.07
C GLY A 270 10.23 -9.14 27.73
N VAL A 271 10.82 -10.08 27.01
CA VAL A 271 12.23 -10.07 26.63
C VAL A 271 12.42 -10.41 25.15
N VAL A 272 13.48 -9.89 24.55
CA VAL A 272 13.90 -10.25 23.19
C VAL A 272 15.22 -11.02 23.27
N GLU A 273 15.22 -12.22 22.74
CA GLU A 273 16.36 -13.12 22.67
C GLU A 273 16.88 -13.19 21.25
N ARG A 274 18.18 -12.97 21.04
CA ARG A 274 18.85 -13.10 19.76
C ARG A 274 19.88 -14.20 19.84
N ARG A 275 20.05 -14.95 18.75
CA ARG A 275 21.08 -15.95 18.64
C ARG A 275 22.45 -15.34 18.99
N ALA A 276 23.14 -15.97 19.93
CA ALA A 276 24.44 -15.48 20.43
C ALA A 276 25.50 -15.43 19.31
N GLY A 277 26.45 -14.48 19.43
CA GLY A 277 27.58 -14.33 18.50
C GLY A 277 27.25 -13.65 17.17
N MET A 278 26.01 -13.19 16.94
CA MET A 278 25.66 -12.46 15.72
C MET A 278 25.88 -10.96 15.88
N SER A 279 26.50 -10.35 14.87
CA SER A 279 26.61 -8.89 14.78
C SER A 279 25.22 -8.25 14.62
N PRO A 280 24.96 -7.08 15.24
CA PRO A 280 23.72 -6.32 15.04
C PRO A 280 23.41 -6.01 13.56
N LEU A 281 24.43 -5.86 12.72
CA LEU A 281 24.27 -5.64 11.27
C LEU A 281 23.60 -6.82 10.53
N ARG A 282 23.56 -7.99 11.12
CA ARG A 282 22.87 -9.14 10.53
C ARG A 282 21.36 -9.14 10.77
N PHE A 283 20.85 -8.13 11.49
CA PHE A 283 19.42 -7.92 11.73
C PHE A 283 18.98 -6.67 10.94
N GLN A 284 18.34 -6.89 9.80
CA GLN A 284 18.02 -5.82 8.88
C GLN A 284 16.51 -5.51 8.86
N LYS A 285 16.16 -4.26 8.50
CA LYS A 285 14.79 -3.81 8.26
C LYS A 285 14.62 -3.41 6.80
N LEU A 286 13.57 -3.91 6.18
CA LEU A 286 13.04 -3.41 4.93
C LEU A 286 11.83 -2.52 5.24
N TYR A 287 11.96 -1.24 4.91
CA TYR A 287 10.98 -0.23 5.28
C TYR A 287 9.75 -0.26 4.38
N GLN A 288 8.59 0.06 4.95
CA GLN A 288 7.34 0.25 4.21
C GLN A 288 7.47 1.36 3.16
N ASP A 289 8.20 2.44 3.48
CA ASP A 289 8.47 3.54 2.58
C ASP A 289 9.90 3.43 2.04
N PRO A 290 10.10 2.99 0.77
CA PRO A 290 11.42 2.76 0.20
C PRO A 290 12.36 3.96 0.25
N PRO A 291 11.89 5.22 0.01
CA PRO A 291 12.73 6.41 0.16
C PRO A 291 13.44 6.54 1.50
N ALA A 292 12.85 6.03 2.59
CA ALA A 292 13.47 6.06 3.92
C ALA A 292 14.79 5.26 4.01
N ALA A 293 15.06 4.38 3.04
CA ALA A 293 16.29 3.61 2.97
C ALA A 293 17.44 4.33 2.24
N PHE A 294 17.18 5.49 1.63
CA PHE A 294 18.14 6.17 0.74
C PHE A 294 18.33 7.64 1.10
N ALA A 295 19.54 8.14 0.85
CA ALA A 295 19.80 9.58 0.91
C ALA A 295 19.18 10.27 -0.31
N PRO A 296 18.28 11.26 -0.13
CA PRO A 296 17.48 11.80 -1.24
C PRO A 296 18.29 12.56 -2.30
N HIS A 297 19.50 13.02 -1.93
CA HIS A 297 20.38 13.82 -2.78
C HIS A 297 21.57 13.04 -3.36
N GLN A 298 21.62 11.73 -3.14
CA GLN A 298 22.64 10.86 -3.69
C GLN A 298 22.04 9.90 -4.72
N THR A 299 22.81 9.58 -5.78
CA THR A 299 22.43 8.51 -6.70
C THR A 299 22.44 7.17 -5.96
N ILE A 300 21.64 6.23 -6.45
CA ILE A 300 21.60 4.87 -5.89
C ILE A 300 23.00 4.23 -5.94
N ARG A 301 23.74 4.41 -7.04
CA ARG A 301 25.14 3.96 -7.18
C ARG A 301 26.01 4.47 -6.04
N LYS A 302 25.95 5.76 -5.75
CA LYS A 302 26.76 6.36 -4.69
C LYS A 302 26.45 5.73 -3.33
N GLY A 303 25.15 5.58 -3.00
CA GLY A 303 24.73 4.96 -1.74
C GLY A 303 25.19 3.51 -1.61
N LEU A 304 25.07 2.71 -2.68
CA LEU A 304 25.55 1.32 -2.70
C LEU A 304 27.07 1.24 -2.65
N THR A 305 27.81 2.13 -3.34
CA THR A 305 29.29 2.19 -3.29
C THR A 305 29.77 2.49 -1.87
N ASP A 306 29.12 3.43 -1.18
CA ASP A 306 29.48 3.76 0.19
C ASP A 306 29.22 2.56 1.13
N LEU A 307 28.11 1.84 0.95
CA LEU A 307 27.79 0.63 1.71
C LEU A 307 28.81 -0.49 1.48
N VAL A 308 29.13 -0.77 0.21
CA VAL A 308 30.11 -1.79 -0.20
C VAL A 308 31.48 -1.48 0.43
N ARG A 309 31.92 -0.21 0.35
CA ARG A 309 33.20 0.22 0.93
C ARG A 309 33.19 0.13 2.45
N LEU A 310 32.12 0.58 3.11
CA LEU A 310 32.01 0.60 4.57
C LEU A 310 32.07 -0.81 5.18
N HIS A 311 31.50 -1.79 4.49
CA HIS A 311 31.39 -3.16 4.98
C HIS A 311 32.32 -4.16 4.28
N ALA A 312 33.32 -3.65 3.55
CA ALA A 312 34.32 -4.44 2.83
C ALA A 312 33.69 -5.56 1.96
N LYS A 313 32.63 -5.19 1.22
CA LYS A 313 31.95 -6.08 0.26
C LYS A 313 32.53 -5.88 -1.13
N GLU A 314 32.31 -6.86 -2.01
CA GLU A 314 32.68 -6.76 -3.42
C GLU A 314 31.52 -6.21 -4.26
N TRP A 315 31.83 -5.35 -5.25
CA TRP A 315 30.81 -4.80 -6.15
C TRP A 315 30.07 -5.89 -6.97
N THR A 316 30.74 -7.02 -7.23
CA THR A 316 30.15 -8.18 -7.87
C THR A 316 28.94 -8.76 -7.13
N ALA A 317 28.83 -8.52 -5.80
CA ALA A 317 27.63 -8.87 -5.05
C ALA A 317 26.46 -7.96 -5.40
N VAL A 318 26.71 -6.69 -5.70
CA VAL A 318 25.68 -5.75 -6.19
C VAL A 318 25.21 -6.19 -7.56
N GLU A 319 26.13 -6.50 -8.49
CA GLU A 319 25.81 -6.91 -9.86
C GLU A 319 24.92 -8.18 -9.87
N ARG A 320 25.28 -9.19 -9.08
CA ARG A 320 24.47 -10.41 -8.92
C ARG A 320 23.06 -10.13 -8.40
N LEU A 321 22.93 -9.23 -7.42
CA LEU A 321 21.62 -8.88 -6.87
C LEU A 321 20.80 -8.01 -7.83
N LEU A 322 21.45 -7.15 -8.63
CA LEU A 322 20.77 -6.38 -9.68
C LEU A 322 20.14 -7.31 -10.70
N ASP A 323 20.91 -8.31 -11.19
CA ASP A 323 20.42 -9.29 -12.14
C ASP A 323 19.24 -10.10 -11.57
N ARG A 324 19.40 -10.65 -10.38
CA ARG A 324 18.35 -11.43 -9.71
C ARG A 324 17.08 -10.65 -9.43
N LEU A 325 17.21 -9.35 -9.09
CA LEU A 325 16.08 -8.43 -8.84
C LEU A 325 15.57 -7.78 -10.13
N ARG A 326 16.13 -8.14 -11.29
CA ARG A 326 15.78 -7.57 -12.60
C ARG A 326 15.80 -6.03 -12.59
N LEU A 327 16.85 -5.47 -11.98
CA LEU A 327 17.09 -4.03 -11.90
C LEU A 327 18.10 -3.62 -12.99
N PRO A 328 17.70 -2.83 -13.99
CA PRO A 328 18.62 -2.33 -15.00
C PRO A 328 19.73 -1.47 -14.36
N GLU A 329 20.98 -1.72 -14.77
CA GLU A 329 22.13 -0.97 -14.24
C GLU A 329 22.03 0.52 -14.46
N THR A 330 21.33 0.95 -15.52
CA THR A 330 21.07 2.36 -15.85
C THR A 330 20.29 3.12 -14.78
N LEU A 331 19.59 2.43 -13.90
CA LEU A 331 18.89 3.03 -12.76
C LEU A 331 19.82 3.45 -11.63
N LEU A 332 21.02 2.87 -11.55
CA LEU A 332 21.99 3.18 -10.50
C LEU A 332 22.40 4.65 -10.48
N ASP A 333 22.42 5.30 -11.62
CA ASP A 333 22.87 6.70 -11.75
C ASP A 333 21.73 7.72 -11.53
N ARG A 334 20.54 7.24 -11.17
CA ARG A 334 19.39 8.06 -10.81
C ARG A 334 19.34 8.36 -9.31
N LEU A 335 18.65 9.47 -8.99
CA LEU A 335 18.27 9.77 -7.61
C LEU A 335 17.08 8.86 -7.21
N PRO A 336 16.87 8.58 -5.91
CA PRO A 336 15.72 7.80 -5.43
C PRO A 336 14.37 8.33 -5.92
N SER A 337 14.22 9.65 -6.06
CA SER A 337 13.00 10.31 -6.58
C SER A 337 12.78 10.15 -8.08
N GLN A 338 13.76 9.63 -8.83
CA GLN A 338 13.70 9.44 -10.28
C GLN A 338 13.50 7.97 -10.68
N VAL A 339 13.26 7.11 -9.69
CA VAL A 339 13.04 5.67 -9.84
C VAL A 339 11.61 5.36 -9.42
N SER A 340 10.96 4.40 -10.07
CA SER A 340 9.61 3.99 -9.67
C SER A 340 9.60 3.39 -8.27
N GLY A 341 8.45 3.45 -7.58
CA GLY A 341 8.33 2.91 -6.22
C GLY A 341 8.69 1.44 -6.14
N GLY A 342 8.33 0.64 -7.16
CA GLY A 342 8.65 -0.79 -7.22
C GLY A 342 10.14 -1.08 -7.44
N GLU A 343 10.79 -0.31 -8.32
CA GLU A 343 12.24 -0.40 -8.52
C GLU A 343 12.99 0.01 -7.24
N LEU A 344 12.57 1.10 -6.60
CA LEU A 344 13.19 1.58 -5.37
C LEU A 344 13.04 0.58 -4.22
N GLN A 345 11.90 -0.10 -4.14
CA GLN A 345 11.68 -1.18 -3.16
C GLN A 345 12.64 -2.36 -3.39
N ARG A 346 12.84 -2.76 -4.65
CA ARG A 346 13.82 -3.80 -5.00
C ARG A 346 15.26 -3.36 -4.70
N PHE A 347 15.61 -2.08 -4.90
CA PHE A 347 16.89 -1.54 -4.45
C PHE A 347 17.02 -1.53 -2.92
N ALA A 348 15.96 -1.25 -2.17
CA ALA A 348 15.99 -1.34 -0.71
C ALA A 348 16.22 -2.77 -0.23
N LEU A 349 15.61 -3.76 -0.90
CA LEU A 349 15.86 -5.18 -0.64
C LEU A 349 17.31 -5.56 -0.98
N LEU A 350 17.83 -5.15 -2.14
CA LEU A 350 19.23 -5.33 -2.53
C LEU A 350 20.17 -4.81 -1.42
N ARG A 351 19.94 -3.58 -0.97
CA ARG A 351 20.73 -2.94 0.09
C ARG A 351 20.74 -3.74 1.38
N ALA A 352 19.60 -4.29 1.80
CA ALA A 352 19.50 -5.13 2.99
C ALA A 352 20.25 -6.46 2.82
N LEU A 353 20.12 -7.10 1.66
CA LEU A 353 20.76 -8.41 1.36
C LEU A 353 22.27 -8.31 1.22
N LEU A 354 22.84 -7.16 0.81
CA LEU A 354 24.27 -6.95 0.73
C LEU A 354 25.00 -7.13 2.07
N LEU A 355 24.29 -7.03 3.19
CA LEU A 355 24.85 -7.19 4.53
C LEU A 355 24.78 -8.63 5.05
N ASP A 356 24.43 -9.60 4.19
CA ASP A 356 24.25 -11.01 4.53
C ASP A 356 23.41 -11.20 5.80
N PRO A 357 22.16 -10.70 5.82
CA PRO A 357 21.36 -10.71 7.03
C PRO A 357 21.08 -12.15 7.50
N ALA A 358 21.06 -12.35 8.81
CA ALA A 358 20.51 -13.57 9.42
C ALA A 358 19.01 -13.42 9.68
N PHE A 359 18.56 -12.18 9.88
CA PHE A 359 17.17 -11.84 10.10
C PHE A 359 16.78 -10.60 9.29
N LEU A 360 15.63 -10.66 8.63
CA LEU A 360 15.03 -9.56 7.89
C LEU A 360 13.61 -9.29 8.41
N PHE A 361 13.37 -8.09 8.90
CA PHE A 361 12.04 -7.58 9.18
C PHE A 361 11.51 -6.85 7.94
N ALA A 362 10.57 -7.45 7.22
CA ALA A 362 9.92 -6.88 6.05
C ALA A 362 8.59 -6.22 6.46
N ASP A 363 8.60 -4.91 6.64
CA ASP A 363 7.48 -4.11 7.13
C ASP A 363 6.63 -3.62 5.94
N GLU A 364 5.55 -4.34 5.61
CA GLU A 364 4.68 -4.07 4.46
C GLU A 364 5.46 -3.81 3.15
N ALA A 365 6.55 -4.53 2.98
CA ALA A 365 7.57 -4.28 1.97
C ALA A 365 7.09 -4.44 0.52
N THR A 366 5.88 -4.95 0.29
CA THR A 366 5.32 -5.17 -1.06
C THR A 366 4.01 -4.42 -1.29
N SER A 367 3.52 -3.66 -0.32
CA SER A 367 2.20 -3.01 -0.37
C SER A 367 2.07 -1.89 -1.42
N ARG A 368 3.21 -1.39 -1.94
CA ARG A 368 3.25 -0.34 -2.96
C ARG A 368 3.52 -0.86 -4.38
N LEU A 369 3.70 -2.17 -4.52
CA LEU A 369 3.97 -2.83 -5.80
C LEU A 369 2.66 -3.18 -6.50
N ASP A 370 2.70 -3.20 -7.83
CA ASP A 370 1.66 -3.88 -8.60
C ASP A 370 1.67 -5.39 -8.33
N PRO A 371 0.57 -6.13 -8.54
CA PRO A 371 0.48 -7.54 -8.18
C PRO A 371 1.55 -8.43 -8.80
N VAL A 372 1.96 -8.15 -10.04
CA VAL A 372 3.00 -8.95 -10.74
C VAL A 372 4.36 -8.74 -10.07
N SER A 373 4.75 -7.48 -9.88
CA SER A 373 5.99 -7.12 -9.18
C SER A 373 5.99 -7.61 -7.73
N GLN A 374 4.84 -7.55 -7.05
CA GLN A 374 4.68 -8.08 -5.69
C GLN A 374 4.99 -9.58 -5.64
N LYS A 375 4.38 -10.37 -6.54
CA LYS A 375 4.61 -11.80 -6.64
C LYS A 375 6.08 -12.12 -6.92
N GLU A 376 6.71 -11.38 -7.85
CA GLU A 376 8.14 -11.57 -8.18
C GLU A 376 9.04 -11.32 -6.96
N VAL A 377 8.85 -10.23 -6.22
CA VAL A 377 9.64 -9.91 -5.02
C VAL A 377 9.44 -10.95 -3.93
N ILE A 378 8.22 -11.41 -3.71
CA ILE A 378 7.92 -12.46 -2.71
C ILE A 378 8.56 -13.78 -3.11
N THR A 379 8.42 -14.19 -4.37
CA THR A 379 9.07 -15.43 -4.88
C THR A 379 10.58 -15.36 -4.70
N PHE A 380 11.20 -14.24 -5.06
CA PHE A 380 12.63 -14.02 -4.85
C PHE A 380 13.02 -14.10 -3.36
N LEU A 381 12.22 -13.50 -2.46
CA LEU A 381 12.47 -13.58 -1.02
C LEU A 381 12.42 -15.03 -0.51
N GLN A 382 11.45 -15.82 -0.98
CA GLN A 382 11.34 -17.24 -0.65
C GLN A 382 12.54 -18.05 -1.16
N GLU A 383 13.07 -17.74 -2.34
CA GLU A 383 14.30 -18.34 -2.88
C GLU A 383 15.49 -18.03 -1.98
N ILE A 384 15.70 -16.75 -1.62
CA ILE A 384 16.79 -16.33 -0.72
C ILE A 384 16.69 -17.02 0.64
N VAL A 385 15.48 -17.11 1.21
CA VAL A 385 15.27 -17.83 2.49
C VAL A 385 15.74 -19.30 2.39
N ARG A 386 15.38 -19.98 1.32
CA ARG A 386 15.81 -21.39 1.08
C ARG A 386 17.29 -21.54 0.84
N GLU A 387 17.91 -20.63 0.09
CA GLU A 387 19.32 -20.69 -0.29
C GLU A 387 20.26 -20.32 0.86
N THR A 388 19.90 -19.31 1.66
CA THR A 388 20.82 -18.71 2.65
C THR A 388 20.48 -19.04 4.10
N GLY A 389 19.31 -19.63 4.34
CA GLY A 389 18.80 -19.81 5.70
C GLY A 389 18.37 -18.48 6.36
N LEU A 390 18.06 -17.43 5.58
CA LEU A 390 17.57 -16.16 6.09
C LEU A 390 16.27 -16.38 6.89
N ALA A 391 16.21 -15.85 8.12
CA ALA A 391 14.99 -15.78 8.91
C ALA A 391 14.22 -14.51 8.54
N VAL A 392 12.94 -14.61 8.22
CA VAL A 392 12.12 -13.45 7.80
C VAL A 392 10.89 -13.29 8.68
N LEU A 393 10.71 -12.09 9.20
CA LEU A 393 9.42 -11.64 9.75
C LEU A 393 8.76 -10.74 8.72
N PHE A 394 7.67 -11.22 8.12
CA PHE A 394 6.96 -10.55 7.06
C PHE A 394 5.65 -9.93 7.58
N VAL A 395 5.51 -8.63 7.47
CA VAL A 395 4.30 -7.91 7.86
C VAL A 395 3.50 -7.55 6.62
N THR A 396 2.22 -7.87 6.63
CA THR A 396 1.27 -7.50 5.58
C THR A 396 -0.11 -7.22 6.18
N HIS A 397 -0.93 -6.51 5.43
CA HIS A 397 -2.36 -6.37 5.72
C HIS A 397 -3.21 -7.36 4.91
N ASP A 398 -2.60 -8.10 3.99
CA ASP A 398 -3.24 -9.10 3.16
C ASP A 398 -3.07 -10.49 3.78
N ARG A 399 -4.20 -11.10 4.14
CA ARG A 399 -4.27 -12.41 4.76
C ARG A 399 -3.79 -13.52 3.82
N ASP A 400 -4.20 -13.47 2.54
CA ASP A 400 -3.85 -14.49 1.57
C ASP A 400 -2.33 -14.52 1.33
N ILE A 401 -1.69 -13.33 1.31
CA ILE A 401 -0.23 -13.26 1.26
C ILE A 401 0.37 -13.90 2.51
N ALA A 402 -0.10 -13.50 3.70
CA ALA A 402 0.45 -14.00 4.95
C ALA A 402 0.39 -15.53 5.04
N GLU A 403 -0.77 -16.11 4.70
CA GLU A 403 -1.00 -17.55 4.78
C GLU A 403 -0.25 -18.33 3.67
N ASN A 404 -0.12 -17.78 2.47
CA ASN A 404 0.50 -18.50 1.35
C ASN A 404 2.04 -18.50 1.33
N ILE A 405 2.68 -17.54 2.03
CA ILE A 405 4.15 -17.41 1.97
C ILE A 405 4.86 -17.89 3.24
N SER A 406 4.16 -18.11 4.33
CA SER A 406 4.77 -18.38 5.63
C SER A 406 4.38 -19.73 6.20
N ALA A 407 5.28 -20.31 6.99
CA ALA A 407 5.02 -21.52 7.77
C ALA A 407 4.02 -21.26 8.88
N ARG A 408 4.04 -20.04 9.43
CA ARG A 408 3.15 -19.60 10.51
C ARG A 408 2.70 -18.17 10.23
N ALA A 409 1.39 -17.93 10.32
CA ALA A 409 0.79 -16.62 10.19
C ALA A 409 0.13 -16.22 11.51
N ILE A 410 0.57 -15.10 12.08
CA ILE A 410 0.08 -14.56 13.34
C ILE A 410 -0.91 -13.44 13.04
N ASN A 411 -2.15 -13.63 13.46
CA ASN A 411 -3.14 -12.56 13.40
C ASN A 411 -3.02 -11.67 14.63
N LEU A 412 -2.60 -10.43 14.44
CA LEU A 412 -2.51 -9.44 15.50
C LEU A 412 -3.77 -8.57 15.46
N ASP A 413 -4.88 -9.09 15.96
CA ASP A 413 -6.10 -8.33 16.14
C ASP A 413 -6.17 -7.66 17.52
N ASN A 414 -7.16 -6.78 17.73
CA ASN A 414 -7.34 -6.08 19.00
C ASN A 414 -7.77 -6.99 20.17
N LYS A 415 -7.91 -8.30 19.96
CA LYS A 415 -8.32 -9.30 20.97
C LYS A 415 -7.17 -10.15 21.47
N GLY A 416 -5.96 -9.95 20.97
CA GLY A 416 -4.77 -10.69 21.27
C GLY A 416 -4.23 -11.50 20.08
N PRO A 417 -3.02 -12.06 20.18
CA PRO A 417 -2.43 -12.83 19.11
C PRO A 417 -3.11 -14.20 18.96
N HIS A 418 -3.55 -14.53 17.75
CA HIS A 418 -4.01 -15.85 17.38
C HIS A 418 -3.13 -16.42 16.28
N GLU A 419 -2.58 -17.61 16.50
CA GLU A 419 -1.80 -18.34 15.51
C GLU A 419 -2.73 -19.20 14.65
N THR A 420 -2.66 -19.05 13.33
CA THR A 420 -3.27 -19.98 12.39
C THR A 420 -2.17 -20.93 11.92
N ALA A 421 -2.21 -22.18 12.39
CA ALA A 421 -1.37 -23.25 11.90
C ALA A 421 -1.96 -23.80 10.60
N HIS A 422 -1.12 -24.01 9.59
CA HIS A 422 -1.43 -24.71 8.35
C HIS A 422 -0.85 -26.12 8.36
#